data_df5041ea4eb32cc4e502e93d96f8b252
#
_entry.id   df5041ea4eb32cc4e502e93d96f8b252
#
_cell.length_a   1.000
_cell.length_b   1.000
_cell.length_c   1.000
_cell.angle_alpha   90.00
_cell.angle_beta   90.00
_cell.angle_gamma   90.00
#
_symmetry.space_group_name_H-M   'P 1'
#
loop_
_entity.id
_entity.type
_entity.pdbx_description
1 polymer ?
#
loop_
_entity_poly.entity_id
_entity_poly.type
_entity_poly.pdbx_seq_one_letter_code
_entity_poly.pdbx_strand_id
1 'polypeptide(L)'
;MSAADAQTFERCIAVGGIAVFPADTVYGLACEPDSKEAVQRLYTLKRRGPDKPAAVMFFALDLALAALPELGPRTTAALHALLPGAVTALLPNPAGRFPLACASDLRTLGLRVPAWPPALAALADVCWPVLQSSANAAGGPDARRLEDVPEYMRIHTDLVLDGGELPGTPSTVVDLRSFEADGQWSVAREGALSIAEVAARLESAP
;
A
#
# COMPACT_ATOMS: atom_id res chain seq x y z
N MET A 1 12.91 -10.52 9.02
CA MET A 1 12.78 -11.16 7.69
C MET A 1 14.14 -11.18 7.00
N SER A 2 14.41 -12.21 6.20
CA SER A 2 15.65 -12.39 5.45
C SER A 2 15.52 -11.95 3.99
N ALA A 3 16.64 -11.78 3.29
CA ALA A 3 16.65 -11.55 1.84
C ALA A 3 15.98 -12.72 1.06
N ALA A 4 16.07 -13.94 1.56
CA ALA A 4 15.41 -15.10 0.95
C ALA A 4 13.87 -15.00 1.05
N ASP A 5 13.33 -14.44 2.14
CA ASP A 5 11.89 -14.18 2.29
C ASP A 5 11.43 -13.12 1.29
N ALA A 6 12.18 -12.03 1.12
CA ALA A 6 11.88 -10.98 0.14
C ALA A 6 11.87 -11.52 -1.29
N GLN A 7 12.87 -12.33 -1.68
CA GLN A 7 12.94 -12.99 -2.98
C GLN A 7 11.77 -13.97 -3.18
N THR A 8 11.37 -14.70 -2.13
CA THR A 8 10.24 -15.64 -2.20
C THR A 8 8.93 -14.88 -2.37
N PHE A 9 8.78 -13.74 -1.67
CA PHE A 9 7.65 -12.84 -1.85
C PHE A 9 7.57 -12.33 -3.31
N GLU A 10 8.66 -11.78 -3.83
CA GLU A 10 8.71 -11.25 -5.19
C GLU A 10 8.35 -12.32 -6.23
N ARG A 11 8.90 -13.54 -6.10
CA ARG A 11 8.55 -14.66 -6.98
C ARG A 11 7.09 -15.05 -6.88
N CYS A 12 6.51 -15.08 -5.65
CA CYS A 12 5.09 -15.36 -5.46
C CYS A 12 4.23 -14.37 -6.23
N ILE A 13 4.52 -13.07 -6.10
CA ILE A 13 3.77 -12.00 -6.80
C ILE A 13 3.94 -12.13 -8.32
N ALA A 14 5.17 -12.31 -8.81
CA ALA A 14 5.48 -12.37 -10.24
C ALA A 14 4.77 -13.52 -10.98
N VAL A 15 4.41 -14.61 -10.27
CA VAL A 15 3.65 -15.72 -10.88
C VAL A 15 2.14 -15.62 -10.65
N GLY A 16 1.64 -14.46 -10.17
CA GLY A 16 0.21 -14.21 -9.92
C GLY A 16 -0.29 -14.81 -8.60
N GLY A 17 0.60 -15.12 -7.67
CA GLY A 17 0.26 -15.59 -6.33
C GLY A 17 -0.29 -14.47 -5.44
N ILE A 18 -0.90 -14.87 -4.33
CA ILE A 18 -1.36 -13.98 -3.26
C ILE A 18 -0.51 -14.24 -2.02
N ALA A 19 0.02 -13.17 -1.43
CA ALA A 19 0.79 -13.26 -0.20
C ALA A 19 0.08 -12.55 0.97
N VAL A 20 0.12 -13.18 2.16
CA VAL A 20 0.00 -12.49 3.46
C VAL A 20 1.39 -12.04 3.86
N PHE A 21 1.56 -10.76 4.16
CA PHE A 21 2.87 -10.22 4.53
C PHE A 21 2.76 -9.09 5.57
N PRO A 22 3.81 -8.87 6.38
CA PRO A 22 3.87 -7.73 7.28
C PRO A 22 4.23 -6.45 6.53
N ALA A 23 3.45 -5.39 6.72
CA ALA A 23 3.85 -4.04 6.32
C ALA A 23 4.39 -3.26 7.53
N ASP A 24 4.59 -1.95 7.39
CA ASP A 24 5.06 -1.08 8.47
C ASP A 24 3.99 -0.78 9.54
N THR A 25 2.73 -1.08 9.26
CA THR A 25 1.56 -0.73 10.09
C THR A 25 0.78 -1.96 10.55
N VAL A 26 0.31 -2.76 9.61
CA VAL A 26 -0.55 -3.93 9.82
C VAL A 26 -0.20 -5.01 8.79
N TYR A 27 -0.61 -6.25 9.03
CA TYR A 27 -0.50 -7.30 8.02
C TYR A 27 -1.37 -6.98 6.81
N GLY A 28 -0.85 -7.26 5.62
CA GLY A 28 -1.49 -7.03 4.33
C GLY A 28 -1.63 -8.30 3.50
N LEU A 29 -2.59 -8.26 2.58
CA LEU A 29 -2.66 -9.12 1.41
C LEU A 29 -2.03 -8.38 0.24
N ALA A 30 -1.24 -9.07 -0.57
CA ALA A 30 -0.62 -8.53 -1.77
C ALA A 30 -0.81 -9.47 -2.96
N CYS A 31 -0.96 -8.89 -4.15
CA CYS A 31 -0.91 -9.61 -5.42
C CYS A 31 -0.36 -8.70 -6.53
N GLU A 32 -0.10 -9.29 -7.70
CA GLU A 32 0.25 -8.56 -8.92
C GLU A 32 -0.86 -7.57 -9.30
N PRO A 33 -0.57 -6.24 -9.39
CA PRO A 33 -1.58 -5.21 -9.61
C PRO A 33 -2.23 -5.26 -11.00
N ASP A 34 -1.56 -5.82 -12.01
CA ASP A 34 -2.06 -5.91 -13.39
C ASP A 34 -2.65 -7.29 -13.72
N SER A 35 -2.59 -8.25 -12.79
CA SER A 35 -3.23 -9.56 -12.94
C SER A 35 -4.69 -9.53 -12.50
N LYS A 36 -5.61 -9.51 -13.47
CA LYS A 36 -7.06 -9.54 -13.20
C LYS A 36 -7.46 -10.73 -12.33
N GLU A 37 -6.88 -11.89 -12.57
CA GLU A 37 -7.16 -13.12 -11.82
C GLU A 37 -6.69 -13.00 -10.37
N ALA A 38 -5.45 -12.56 -10.14
CA ALA A 38 -4.89 -12.40 -8.80
C ALA A 38 -5.68 -11.35 -7.99
N VAL A 39 -6.02 -10.21 -8.61
CA VAL A 39 -6.83 -9.16 -7.98
C VAL A 39 -8.22 -9.71 -7.61
N GLN A 40 -8.88 -10.45 -8.51
CA GLN A 40 -10.20 -11.02 -8.23
C GLN A 40 -10.14 -12.05 -7.09
N ARG A 41 -9.11 -12.90 -7.03
CA ARG A 41 -8.87 -13.84 -5.93
C ARG A 41 -8.68 -13.10 -4.60
N LEU A 42 -7.87 -12.02 -4.58
CA LEU A 42 -7.63 -11.20 -3.39
C LEU A 42 -8.93 -10.57 -2.89
N TYR A 43 -9.75 -9.98 -3.78
CA TYR A 43 -11.04 -9.39 -3.40
C TYR A 43 -12.01 -10.44 -2.86
N THR A 44 -12.02 -11.64 -3.43
CA THR A 44 -12.82 -12.77 -2.95
C THR A 44 -12.40 -13.18 -1.54
N LEU A 45 -11.09 -13.32 -1.28
CA LEU A 45 -10.55 -13.61 0.04
C LEU A 45 -10.98 -12.57 1.08
N LYS A 46 -10.99 -11.30 0.72
CA LYS A 46 -11.42 -10.22 1.61
C LYS A 46 -12.94 -10.09 1.75
N ARG A 47 -13.72 -10.83 0.97
CA ARG A 47 -15.17 -10.59 0.83
C ARG A 47 -15.48 -9.12 0.54
N ARG A 48 -14.66 -8.51 -0.34
CA ARG A 48 -14.69 -7.10 -0.68
C ARG A 48 -15.37 -6.90 -2.02
N GLY A 49 -16.25 -5.91 -2.12
CA GLY A 49 -16.86 -5.54 -3.40
C GLY A 49 -15.80 -5.06 -4.41
N PRO A 50 -15.96 -5.38 -5.71
CA PRO A 50 -15.00 -5.02 -6.75
C PRO A 50 -14.93 -3.51 -7.02
N ASP A 51 -15.89 -2.75 -6.55
CA ASP A 51 -16.02 -1.30 -6.67
C ASP A 51 -15.22 -0.52 -5.61
N LYS A 52 -14.58 -1.21 -4.66
CA LYS A 52 -13.77 -0.58 -3.63
C LYS A 52 -12.30 -0.52 -4.05
N PRO A 53 -11.68 0.68 -4.19
CA PRO A 53 -10.29 0.81 -4.61
C PRO A 53 -9.33 0.21 -3.57
N ALA A 54 -8.18 -0.27 -4.02
CA ALA A 54 -7.05 -0.69 -3.21
C ALA A 54 -5.85 0.24 -3.46
N ALA A 55 -4.83 0.18 -2.61
CA ALA A 55 -3.59 0.91 -2.88
C ALA A 55 -2.62 0.06 -3.69
N VAL A 56 -1.82 0.72 -4.53
CA VAL A 56 -0.59 0.13 -5.06
C VAL A 56 0.54 0.48 -4.11
N MET A 57 1.27 -0.53 -3.68
CA MET A 57 2.42 -0.39 -2.79
C MET A 57 3.70 -0.63 -3.58
N PHE A 58 4.63 0.31 -3.44
CA PHE A 58 6.03 0.18 -3.85
C PHE A 58 6.89 0.02 -2.60
N PHE A 59 8.01 -0.65 -2.72
CA PHE A 59 8.89 -0.96 -1.60
C PHE A 59 9.99 0.08 -1.39
N ALA A 60 10.20 0.96 -2.39
CA ALA A 60 11.06 2.14 -2.33
C ALA A 60 10.40 3.31 -3.05
N LEU A 61 10.64 4.55 -2.58
CA LEU A 61 10.02 5.76 -3.14
C LEU A 61 10.46 6.01 -4.59
N ASP A 62 11.74 5.78 -4.88
CA ASP A 62 12.29 5.99 -6.22
C ASP A 62 11.60 5.10 -7.27
N LEU A 63 11.23 3.86 -6.91
CA LEU A 63 10.47 2.97 -7.79
C LEU A 63 9.06 3.51 -8.05
N ALA A 64 8.41 4.08 -7.02
CA ALA A 64 7.10 4.69 -7.16
C ALA A 64 7.14 5.92 -8.08
N LEU A 65 8.12 6.81 -7.89
CA LEU A 65 8.29 8.02 -8.70
C LEU A 65 8.66 7.68 -10.15
N ALA A 66 9.50 6.67 -10.37
CA ALA A 66 9.82 6.17 -11.71
C ALA A 66 8.61 5.59 -12.44
N ALA A 67 7.68 4.95 -11.71
CA ALA A 67 6.45 4.41 -12.27
C ALA A 67 5.36 5.47 -12.53
N LEU A 68 5.48 6.68 -11.94
CA LEU A 68 4.51 7.77 -12.00
C LEU A 68 5.15 9.07 -12.51
N PRO A 69 5.79 9.09 -13.71
CA PRO A 69 6.53 10.23 -14.22
C PRO A 69 5.64 11.45 -14.55
N GLU A 70 4.33 11.28 -14.57
CA GLU A 70 3.35 12.33 -14.79
C GLU A 70 3.05 13.20 -13.57
N LEU A 71 3.56 12.83 -12.39
CA LEU A 71 3.39 13.64 -11.18
C LEU A 71 4.17 14.95 -11.28
N GLY A 72 3.50 16.06 -10.95
CA GLY A 72 4.13 17.37 -10.94
C GLY A 72 5.09 17.57 -9.75
N PRO A 73 5.91 18.63 -9.80
CA PRO A 73 6.97 18.85 -8.80
C PRO A 73 6.44 19.08 -7.39
N ARG A 74 5.30 19.77 -7.23
CA ARG A 74 4.70 20.00 -5.92
C ARG A 74 4.21 18.71 -5.29
N THR A 75 3.52 17.86 -6.06
CA THR A 75 3.07 16.55 -5.59
C THR A 75 4.26 15.64 -5.26
N THR A 76 5.30 15.66 -6.08
CA THR A 76 6.55 14.92 -5.83
C THR A 76 7.21 15.37 -4.53
N ALA A 77 7.32 16.67 -4.26
CA ALA A 77 7.84 17.19 -2.99
C ALA A 77 7.00 16.74 -1.79
N ALA A 78 5.66 16.77 -1.90
CA ALA A 78 4.77 16.25 -0.86
C ALA A 78 4.98 14.75 -0.61
N LEU A 79 5.20 13.95 -1.66
CA LEU A 79 5.51 12.53 -1.49
C LEU A 79 6.85 12.31 -0.78
N HIS A 80 7.89 13.09 -1.07
CA HIS A 80 9.16 13.03 -0.33
C HIS A 80 9.01 13.41 1.15
N ALA A 81 8.08 14.29 1.50
CA ALA A 81 7.80 14.67 2.89
C ALA A 81 7.02 13.60 3.67
N LEU A 82 6.16 12.87 2.99
CA LEU A 82 5.25 11.90 3.61
C LEU A 82 5.74 10.46 3.56
N LEU A 83 6.55 10.10 2.55
CA LEU A 83 6.99 8.74 2.23
C LEU A 83 8.51 8.63 2.17
N PRO A 84 9.11 7.50 2.57
CA PRO A 84 8.44 6.31 3.12
C PRO A 84 7.77 6.58 4.47
N GLY A 85 6.60 5.97 4.70
CA GLY A 85 5.86 6.21 5.95
C GLY A 85 4.50 5.54 6.03
N ALA A 86 3.88 5.70 7.19
CA ALA A 86 2.55 5.14 7.48
C ALA A 86 1.42 5.96 6.82
N VAL A 87 1.59 6.30 5.54
CA VAL A 87 0.65 7.09 4.73
C VAL A 87 0.22 6.31 3.49
N THR A 88 -1.04 6.47 3.11
CA THR A 88 -1.56 6.15 1.79
C THR A 88 -1.94 7.47 1.11
N ALA A 89 -1.23 7.86 0.07
CA ALA A 89 -1.52 9.06 -0.71
C ALA A 89 -2.55 8.74 -1.82
N LEU A 90 -3.63 9.52 -1.89
CA LEU A 90 -4.53 9.51 -3.05
C LEU A 90 -4.02 10.54 -4.04
N LEU A 91 -3.68 10.09 -5.24
CA LEU A 91 -3.03 10.88 -6.29
C LEU A 91 -3.93 11.00 -7.52
N PRO A 92 -3.80 12.08 -8.31
CA PRO A 92 -4.40 12.12 -9.63
C PRO A 92 -3.75 11.05 -10.52
N ASN A 93 -4.56 10.37 -11.34
CA ASN A 93 -4.13 9.29 -12.21
C ASN A 93 -4.51 9.57 -13.69
N PRO A 94 -3.95 10.62 -14.32
CA PRO A 94 -4.30 10.98 -15.69
C PRO A 94 -3.90 9.93 -16.72
N ALA A 95 -2.86 9.14 -16.44
CA ALA A 95 -2.37 8.08 -17.32
C ALA A 95 -3.15 6.75 -17.17
N GLY A 96 -4.10 6.65 -16.21
CA GLY A 96 -4.89 5.44 -15.98
C GLY A 96 -4.05 4.24 -15.54
N ARG A 97 -2.97 4.46 -14.76
CA ARG A 97 -2.07 3.41 -14.29
C ARG A 97 -2.77 2.51 -13.26
N PHE A 98 -2.41 1.25 -13.26
CA PHE A 98 -2.93 0.24 -12.33
C PHE A 98 -4.48 0.24 -12.23
N PRO A 99 -5.20 0.11 -13.34
CA PRO A 99 -6.65 0.31 -13.39
C PRO A 99 -7.41 -0.65 -12.45
N LEU A 100 -6.87 -1.84 -12.19
CA LEU A 100 -7.49 -2.81 -11.29
C LEU A 100 -7.44 -2.38 -9.81
N ALA A 101 -6.49 -1.51 -9.44
CA ALA A 101 -6.41 -0.95 -8.10
C ALA A 101 -7.38 0.23 -7.90
N CYS A 102 -7.73 0.93 -8.98
CA CYS A 102 -8.56 2.15 -8.96
C CYS A 102 -10.08 1.85 -8.84
N ALA A 103 -10.51 0.62 -9.06
CA ALA A 103 -11.92 0.22 -9.09
C ALA A 103 -12.75 1.07 -10.07
N SER A 104 -13.79 1.77 -9.59
CA SER A 104 -14.67 2.59 -10.43
C SER A 104 -14.13 3.99 -10.75
N ASP A 105 -13.15 4.49 -9.99
CA ASP A 105 -12.54 5.82 -10.22
C ASP A 105 -11.11 5.69 -10.77
N LEU A 106 -10.99 5.47 -12.07
CA LEU A 106 -9.71 5.35 -12.76
C LEU A 106 -8.84 6.62 -12.70
N ARG A 107 -9.39 7.73 -12.24
CA ARG A 107 -8.69 9.03 -12.13
C ARG A 107 -7.98 9.22 -10.80
N THR A 108 -8.19 8.30 -9.85
CA THR A 108 -7.56 8.33 -8.53
C THR A 108 -6.74 7.06 -8.30
N LEU A 109 -5.48 7.23 -7.94
CA LEU A 109 -4.59 6.13 -7.55
C LEU A 109 -4.23 6.26 -6.06
N GLY A 110 -4.43 5.19 -5.30
CA GLY A 110 -3.89 5.08 -3.94
C GLY A 110 -2.45 4.57 -4.00
N LEU A 111 -1.50 5.34 -3.46
CA LEU A 111 -0.07 4.98 -3.40
C LEU A 111 0.37 4.73 -1.97
N ARG A 112 1.15 3.67 -1.75
CA ARG A 112 1.90 3.43 -0.50
C ARG A 112 3.37 3.18 -0.76
N VAL A 113 4.21 3.69 0.14
CA VAL A 113 5.62 3.30 0.29
C VAL A 113 5.90 3.19 1.79
N PRO A 114 5.99 1.97 2.35
CA PRO A 114 6.21 1.75 3.78
C PRO A 114 7.57 2.23 4.26
N ALA A 115 7.64 2.67 5.52
CA ALA A 115 8.91 2.83 6.24
C ALA A 115 9.29 1.49 6.87
N TRP A 116 10.24 0.78 6.28
CA TRP A 116 10.60 -0.57 6.73
C TRP A 116 11.37 -0.53 8.03
N PRO A 117 10.84 -1.09 9.13
CA PRO A 117 11.60 -1.24 10.37
C PRO A 117 12.75 -2.25 10.17
N PRO A 118 13.80 -2.25 11.00
CA PRO A 118 14.96 -3.12 10.84
C PRO A 118 14.62 -4.61 10.68
N ALA A 119 13.59 -5.09 11.38
CA ALA A 119 13.13 -6.48 11.27
C ALA A 119 12.55 -6.85 9.89
N LEU A 120 12.09 -5.87 9.12
CA LEU A 120 11.48 -6.02 7.79
C LEU A 120 12.32 -5.37 6.68
N ALA A 121 13.53 -4.89 6.97
CA ALA A 121 14.37 -4.12 6.06
C ALA A 121 14.64 -4.84 4.72
N ALA A 122 14.69 -6.17 4.72
CA ALA A 122 14.88 -6.96 3.50
C ALA A 122 13.76 -6.74 2.45
N LEU A 123 12.57 -6.30 2.87
CA LEU A 123 11.48 -5.98 1.93
C LEU A 123 11.77 -4.74 1.10
N ALA A 124 12.67 -3.85 1.55
CA ALA A 124 13.05 -2.68 0.75
C ALA A 124 13.73 -3.05 -0.59
N ASP A 125 14.26 -4.26 -0.70
CA ASP A 125 14.92 -4.76 -1.91
C ASP A 125 13.93 -5.30 -2.97
N VAL A 126 12.63 -5.41 -2.63
CA VAL A 126 11.60 -5.85 -3.57
C VAL A 126 11.36 -4.75 -4.61
N CYS A 127 11.57 -5.08 -5.87
CA CYS A 127 11.40 -4.15 -6.99
C CYS A 127 10.01 -4.21 -7.64
N TRP A 128 9.22 -5.23 -7.34
CA TRP A 128 7.91 -5.45 -7.94
C TRP A 128 6.80 -4.71 -7.17
N PRO A 129 6.01 -3.83 -7.81
CA PRO A 129 4.86 -3.20 -7.15
C PRO A 129 3.77 -4.23 -6.86
N VAL A 130 2.95 -3.98 -5.85
CA VAL A 130 1.84 -4.87 -5.50
C VAL A 130 0.53 -4.10 -5.29
N LEU A 131 -0.58 -4.66 -5.73
CA LEU A 131 -1.89 -4.27 -5.20
C LEU A 131 -1.97 -4.78 -3.76
N GLN A 132 -2.22 -3.85 -2.84
CA GLN A 132 -2.19 -4.14 -1.40
C GLN A 132 -3.50 -3.76 -0.72
N SER A 133 -3.91 -4.59 0.24
CA SER A 133 -5.00 -4.29 1.18
C SER A 133 -4.71 -4.94 2.52
N SER A 134 -5.24 -4.40 3.64
CA SER A 134 -5.07 -5.04 4.96
C SER A 134 -5.56 -6.50 4.98
N ALA A 135 -4.89 -7.36 5.76
CA ALA A 135 -5.19 -8.80 5.83
C ALA A 135 -6.33 -9.11 6.82
N ASN A 136 -7.49 -8.49 6.60
CA ASN A 136 -8.72 -8.69 7.38
C ASN A 136 -9.93 -8.82 6.44
N ALA A 137 -11.02 -9.38 6.94
CA ALA A 137 -12.31 -9.29 6.26
C ALA A 137 -12.73 -7.82 6.15
N ALA A 138 -13.45 -7.45 5.09
CA ALA A 138 -13.90 -6.08 4.88
C ALA A 138 -14.69 -5.55 6.11
N GLY A 139 -14.17 -4.48 6.73
CA GLY A 139 -14.75 -3.90 7.95
C GLY A 139 -14.38 -4.60 9.26
N GLY A 140 -13.57 -5.66 9.21
CA GLY A 140 -13.03 -6.31 10.41
C GLY A 140 -11.82 -5.58 11.00
N PRO A 141 -11.35 -5.98 12.19
CA PRO A 141 -10.15 -5.40 12.81
C PRO A 141 -8.91 -5.65 11.97
N ASP A 142 -7.98 -4.70 12.00
CA ASP A 142 -6.68 -4.86 11.33
C ASP A 142 -5.79 -5.84 12.11
N ALA A 143 -5.09 -6.72 11.38
CA ALA A 143 -4.21 -7.72 11.94
C ALA A 143 -2.87 -7.11 12.35
N ARG A 144 -2.54 -7.24 13.62
CA ARG A 144 -1.30 -6.76 14.22
C ARG A 144 -0.24 -7.87 14.30
N ARG A 145 -0.68 -9.12 14.40
CA ARG A 145 0.13 -10.33 14.39
C ARG A 145 -0.38 -11.28 13.32
N LEU A 146 0.44 -12.25 12.95
CA LEU A 146 0.01 -13.24 11.96
C LEU A 146 -1.20 -14.05 12.41
N GLU A 147 -1.31 -14.34 13.71
CA GLU A 147 -2.47 -15.04 14.27
C GLU A 147 -3.77 -14.24 14.20
N ASP A 148 -3.73 -12.89 14.12
CA ASP A 148 -4.90 -12.03 13.96
C ASP A 148 -5.45 -12.07 12.52
N VAL A 149 -4.63 -12.51 11.56
CA VAL A 149 -5.10 -12.70 10.18
C VAL A 149 -6.04 -13.90 10.14
N PRO A 150 -7.28 -13.74 9.63
CA PRO A 150 -8.25 -14.82 9.57
C PRO A 150 -7.65 -16.11 8.99
N GLU A 151 -7.86 -17.23 9.65
CA GLU A 151 -7.28 -18.53 9.27
C GLU A 151 -7.56 -18.88 7.82
N TYR A 152 -8.79 -18.65 7.36
CA TYR A 152 -9.15 -18.94 5.97
C TYR A 152 -8.32 -18.10 4.96
N MET A 153 -7.88 -16.89 5.30
CA MET A 153 -6.98 -16.11 4.45
C MET A 153 -5.59 -16.74 4.40
N ARG A 154 -5.04 -17.15 5.56
CA ARG A 154 -3.73 -17.80 5.63
C ARG A 154 -3.67 -19.11 4.88
N ILE A 155 -4.77 -19.89 4.89
CA ILE A 155 -4.84 -21.20 4.20
C ILE A 155 -5.03 -21.05 2.68
N HIS A 156 -5.71 -19.97 2.21
CA HIS A 156 -6.03 -19.79 0.81
C HIS A 156 -5.12 -18.78 0.09
N THR A 157 -4.05 -18.32 0.73
CA THR A 157 -2.97 -17.57 0.09
C THR A 157 -1.81 -18.49 -0.28
N ASP A 158 -1.04 -18.08 -1.29
CA ASP A 158 0.05 -18.89 -1.84
C ASP A 158 1.34 -18.74 -1.01
N LEU A 159 1.45 -17.63 -0.25
CA LEU A 159 2.58 -17.35 0.62
C LEU A 159 2.09 -16.67 1.90
N VAL A 160 2.67 -17.06 3.03
CA VAL A 160 2.47 -16.40 4.32
C VAL A 160 3.84 -16.08 4.92
N LEU A 161 4.09 -14.79 5.16
CA LEU A 161 5.30 -14.30 5.80
C LEU A 161 4.97 -13.76 7.19
N ASP A 162 5.70 -14.24 8.19
CA ASP A 162 5.60 -13.75 9.57
C ASP A 162 6.69 -12.72 9.85
N GLY A 163 6.28 -11.51 10.19
CA GLY A 163 7.16 -10.40 10.59
C GLY A 163 7.08 -10.06 12.07
N GLY A 164 6.40 -10.89 12.87
CA GLY A 164 6.14 -10.65 14.28
C GLY A 164 5.04 -9.60 14.51
N GLU A 165 5.12 -8.93 15.66
CA GLU A 165 4.11 -7.95 16.07
C GLU A 165 4.36 -6.58 15.41
N LEU A 166 3.31 -6.02 14.80
CA LEU A 166 3.30 -4.73 14.13
C LEU A 166 2.60 -3.67 15.00
N PRO A 167 2.72 -2.36 14.68
CA PRO A 167 2.04 -1.28 15.43
C PRO A 167 0.52 -1.46 15.55
N GLY A 168 -0.13 -2.01 14.53
CA GLY A 168 -1.56 -2.33 14.56
C GLY A 168 -2.48 -1.15 14.19
N THR A 169 -1.93 0.04 13.96
CA THR A 169 -2.70 1.19 13.48
C THR A 169 -2.50 1.34 11.97
N PRO A 170 -3.56 1.31 11.16
CA PRO A 170 -3.43 1.40 9.71
C PRO A 170 -2.89 2.76 9.26
N SER A 171 -2.43 2.85 8.02
CA SER A 171 -1.92 4.09 7.44
C SER A 171 -2.98 5.19 7.43
N THR A 172 -2.55 6.44 7.61
CA THR A 172 -3.37 7.63 7.35
C THR A 172 -3.56 7.80 5.85
N VAL A 173 -4.80 8.04 5.41
CA VAL A 173 -5.10 8.27 3.99
C VAL A 173 -5.17 9.77 3.75
N VAL A 174 -4.22 10.29 2.95
CA VAL A 174 -4.08 11.70 2.61
C VAL A 174 -4.48 11.91 1.16
N ASP A 175 -5.44 12.79 0.92
CA ASP A 175 -5.88 13.17 -0.42
C ASP A 175 -5.01 14.33 -0.95
N LEU A 176 -4.23 14.05 -2.00
CA LEU A 176 -3.34 14.99 -2.69
C LEU A 176 -3.78 15.25 -4.13
N ARG A 177 -5.00 14.87 -4.52
CA ARG A 177 -5.45 14.96 -5.91
C ARG A 177 -5.47 16.39 -6.46
N SER A 178 -5.70 17.39 -5.61
CA SER A 178 -5.66 18.80 -5.99
C SER A 178 -4.35 19.51 -5.64
N PHE A 179 -3.42 18.81 -4.96
CA PHE A 179 -2.24 19.43 -4.36
C PHE A 179 -1.32 20.09 -5.38
N GLU A 180 -1.17 19.52 -6.56
CA GLU A 180 -0.36 20.08 -7.64
C GLU A 180 -0.91 21.45 -8.10
N ALA A 181 -2.24 21.56 -8.24
CA ALA A 181 -2.89 22.72 -8.81
C ALA A 181 -2.96 23.92 -7.84
N ASP A 182 -3.34 23.67 -6.59
CA ASP A 182 -3.69 24.71 -5.62
C ASP A 182 -3.10 24.52 -4.21
N GLY A 183 -2.34 23.44 -3.99
CA GLY A 183 -1.77 23.10 -2.69
C GLY A 183 -2.78 22.56 -1.69
N GLN A 184 -4.01 22.26 -2.11
CA GLN A 184 -5.03 21.71 -1.21
C GLN A 184 -4.84 20.22 -0.98
N TRP A 185 -5.00 19.83 0.28
CA TRP A 185 -4.97 18.45 0.73
C TRP A 185 -5.98 18.22 1.85
N SER A 186 -6.33 16.97 2.09
CA SER A 186 -7.18 16.59 3.22
C SER A 186 -6.84 15.18 3.71
N VAL A 187 -7.26 14.87 4.94
CA VAL A 187 -7.17 13.52 5.48
C VAL A 187 -8.51 12.81 5.26
N ALA A 188 -8.53 11.83 4.35
CA ALA A 188 -9.71 11.04 4.06
C ALA A 188 -9.98 9.98 5.15
N ARG A 189 -8.92 9.52 5.84
CA ARG A 189 -9.00 8.62 7.00
C ARG A 189 -7.79 8.82 7.90
N GLU A 190 -7.98 9.15 9.16
CA GLU A 190 -6.91 9.12 10.16
C GLU A 190 -6.46 7.68 10.44
N GLY A 191 -5.18 7.54 10.71
CA GLY A 191 -4.51 6.29 11.02
C GLY A 191 -3.31 6.55 11.91
N ALA A 192 -2.15 6.00 11.53
CA ALA A 192 -0.93 6.09 12.33
C ALA A 192 -0.34 7.51 12.44
N LEU A 193 -0.64 8.41 11.50
CA LEU A 193 -0.30 9.84 11.60
C LEU A 193 -1.57 10.65 11.83
N SER A 194 -1.50 11.59 12.78
CA SER A 194 -2.53 12.61 12.99
C SER A 194 -2.54 13.66 11.86
N ILE A 195 -3.64 14.40 11.73
CA ILE A 195 -3.74 15.52 10.78
C ILE A 195 -2.63 16.56 11.03
N ALA A 196 -2.32 16.86 12.29
CA ALA A 196 -1.27 17.81 12.64
C ALA A 196 0.13 17.36 12.19
N GLU A 197 0.45 16.07 12.31
CA GLU A 197 1.73 15.51 11.84
C GLU A 197 1.82 15.53 10.30
N VAL A 198 0.72 15.26 9.61
CA VAL A 198 0.66 15.38 8.13
C VAL A 198 0.89 16.83 7.71
N ALA A 199 0.20 17.79 8.36
CA ALA A 199 0.37 19.22 8.09
C ALA A 199 1.83 19.67 8.27
N ALA A 200 2.44 19.35 9.42
CA ALA A 200 3.81 19.72 9.72
C ALA A 200 4.82 19.18 8.70
N ARG A 201 4.61 17.95 8.20
CA ARG A 201 5.46 17.36 7.15
C ARG A 201 5.30 18.07 5.82
N LEU A 202 4.08 18.40 5.41
CA LEU A 202 3.81 19.09 4.16
C LEU A 202 4.29 20.55 4.17
N GLU A 203 4.22 21.23 5.32
CA GLU A 203 4.75 22.59 5.49
C GLU A 203 6.28 22.64 5.44
N SER A 204 6.95 21.55 5.81
CA SER A 204 8.41 21.41 5.75
C SER A 204 8.92 20.94 4.38
N ALA A 205 8.03 20.62 3.44
CA ALA A 205 8.40 20.22 2.09
C ALA A 205 9.02 21.42 1.34
N PRO A 206 10.12 21.22 0.60
CA PRO A 206 10.81 22.28 -0.14
C PRO A 206 9.99 22.85 -1.30
#